data_76244b491a66a8b34c401d7d094f87e9
#
_entry.id   76244b491a66a8b34c401d7d094f87e9
#
_cell.length_a   1.000
_cell.length_b   1.000
_cell.length_c   1.000
_cell.angle_alpha   90.00
_cell.angle_beta   90.00
_cell.angle_gamma   90.00
#
_symmetry.space_group_name_H-M   'P 1'
#
loop_
_entity.id
_entity.type
_entity.pdbx_description
1 polymer ?
#
loop_
_entity_poly.entity_id
_entity_poly.type
_entity_poly.pdbx_seq_one_letter_code
_entity_poly.pdbx_strand_id
1 'polypeptide(L)'
;LEKLIEKYSTTGQDISSYLEGLLYSDYLSYWDYINLDTLLTLQSPKTDFPDENIFIIYHQITELYFKLIIEELKQISNNGKVIKDNGKDLGWNKKLSYNFLKERLERIIRYMNILINSFDVMIEGMNKPEFTKFRMSLLPGSGFQSAQFRTIEIYSTPFKNLSLNKKKPKLTGNFIDSFYWSKGATEKDSGKKTYTLTQFQKKYSSELTSLTKIVKNKNLWEKFKQVQASNNEKKEIIKLLKEYDLCVNVKWKLAHFKSAVKHLKNSGIIKATGGTNWQKYLPPRFQKIIFFPEIWTEKEKKEWGISWLKKL
;
A
#
# COMPACT_ATOMS: atom_id res chain seq x y z
N LEU A 1 -0.86 -20.45 -44.43
CA LEU A 1 -0.55 -19.38 -43.47
C LEU A 1 -1.15 -18.06 -43.96
N GLU A 2 -0.95 -17.67 -45.24
CA GLU A 2 -1.43 -16.40 -45.80
C GLU A 2 -2.96 -16.20 -45.62
N LYS A 3 -3.77 -17.21 -45.93
CA LYS A 3 -5.23 -17.18 -45.71
C LYS A 3 -5.63 -16.98 -44.25
N LEU A 4 -4.82 -17.45 -43.28
CA LEU A 4 -5.06 -17.21 -41.87
C LEU A 4 -4.70 -15.78 -41.51
N ILE A 5 -3.58 -15.27 -42.00
CA ILE A 5 -3.13 -13.87 -41.79
C ILE A 5 -4.20 -12.91 -42.32
N GLU A 6 -4.71 -13.15 -43.54
CA GLU A 6 -5.76 -12.37 -44.17
C GLU A 6 -7.06 -12.41 -43.34
N LYS A 7 -7.46 -13.61 -42.90
CA LYS A 7 -8.65 -13.77 -42.06
C LYS A 7 -8.56 -13.04 -40.74
N TYR A 8 -7.43 -13.11 -40.05
CA TYR A 8 -7.23 -12.41 -38.76
C TYR A 8 -7.12 -10.90 -38.95
N SER A 9 -6.47 -10.43 -40.02
CA SER A 9 -6.37 -8.99 -40.31
C SER A 9 -7.75 -8.37 -40.61
N THR A 10 -8.65 -9.09 -41.26
CA THR A 10 -10.03 -8.60 -41.52
C THR A 10 -10.86 -8.44 -40.24
N THR A 11 -10.52 -9.17 -39.17
CA THR A 11 -11.14 -9.03 -37.84
C THR A 11 -10.40 -8.07 -36.91
N GLY A 12 -9.38 -7.41 -37.40
CA GLY A 12 -8.53 -6.50 -36.59
C GLY A 12 -7.68 -7.22 -35.56
N GLN A 13 -7.42 -8.52 -35.75
CA GLN A 13 -6.61 -9.35 -34.86
C GLN A 13 -5.26 -9.64 -35.50
N ASP A 14 -4.23 -9.71 -34.66
CA ASP A 14 -2.88 -10.09 -35.08
C ASP A 14 -2.64 -11.59 -34.83
N ILE A 15 -2.46 -12.35 -35.91
CA ILE A 15 -2.22 -13.79 -35.84
C ILE A 15 -0.88 -14.11 -35.14
N SER A 16 0.12 -13.22 -35.25
CA SER A 16 1.41 -13.44 -34.60
C SER A 16 1.29 -13.42 -33.08
N SER A 17 0.56 -12.45 -32.57
CA SER A 17 0.24 -12.38 -31.11
C SER A 17 -0.55 -13.58 -30.63
N TYR A 18 -1.49 -14.10 -31.47
CA TYR A 18 -2.23 -15.31 -31.13
C TYR A 18 -1.32 -16.55 -31.06
N LEU A 19 -0.45 -16.73 -32.07
CA LEU A 19 0.49 -17.84 -32.10
C LEU A 19 1.51 -17.75 -30.96
N GLU A 20 2.01 -16.55 -30.67
CA GLU A 20 2.87 -16.31 -29.52
C GLU A 20 2.18 -16.66 -28.21
N GLY A 21 0.90 -16.29 -28.06
CA GLY A 21 0.08 -16.69 -26.90
C GLY A 21 -0.02 -18.21 -26.74
N LEU A 22 -0.16 -18.95 -27.85
CA LEU A 22 -0.18 -20.43 -27.83
C LEU A 22 1.16 -21.03 -27.39
N LEU A 23 2.31 -20.40 -27.71
CA LEU A 23 3.62 -20.86 -27.25
C LEU A 23 3.79 -20.75 -25.73
N TYR A 24 3.11 -19.81 -25.09
CA TYR A 24 3.13 -19.63 -23.64
C TYR A 24 1.96 -20.32 -22.94
N SER A 25 1.04 -20.96 -23.68
CA SER A 25 -0.11 -21.63 -23.12
C SER A 25 0.31 -22.99 -22.52
N ASP A 26 0.17 -23.11 -21.22
CA ASP A 26 0.34 -24.38 -20.50
C ASP A 26 -0.95 -25.19 -20.41
N TYR A 27 -2.00 -24.77 -21.13
CA TYR A 27 -3.35 -25.36 -21.08
C TYR A 27 -3.92 -25.46 -19.66
N LEU A 28 -3.50 -24.54 -18.78
CA LEU A 28 -4.00 -24.46 -17.41
C LEU A 28 -5.46 -24.01 -17.41
N SER A 29 -6.27 -24.65 -16.57
CA SER A 29 -7.60 -24.16 -16.28
C SER A 29 -7.53 -22.85 -15.48
N TYR A 30 -8.64 -22.09 -15.47
CA TYR A 30 -8.74 -20.83 -14.71
C TYR A 30 -8.33 -20.99 -13.24
N TRP A 31 -8.85 -22.04 -12.59
CA TRP A 31 -8.58 -22.30 -11.18
C TRP A 31 -7.12 -22.71 -10.91
N ASP A 32 -6.50 -23.46 -11.81
CA ASP A 32 -5.07 -23.81 -11.69
C ASP A 32 -4.20 -22.56 -11.86
N TYR A 33 -4.49 -21.74 -12.87
CA TYR A 33 -3.74 -20.54 -13.18
C TYR A 33 -3.72 -19.53 -12.02
N ILE A 34 -4.84 -19.35 -11.32
CA ILE A 34 -4.92 -18.43 -10.16
C ILE A 34 -4.76 -19.14 -8.82
N ASN A 35 -4.48 -20.45 -8.79
CA ASN A 35 -4.37 -21.26 -7.56
C ASN A 35 -5.63 -21.12 -6.67
N LEU A 36 -6.81 -21.19 -7.26
CA LEU A 36 -8.08 -20.87 -6.60
C LEU A 36 -8.33 -21.72 -5.36
N ASP A 37 -8.12 -23.02 -5.44
CA ASP A 37 -8.35 -23.94 -4.31
C ASP A 37 -7.47 -23.57 -3.11
N THR A 38 -6.19 -23.27 -3.35
CA THR A 38 -5.29 -22.80 -2.32
C THR A 38 -5.78 -21.45 -1.73
N LEU A 39 -6.15 -20.50 -2.60
CA LEU A 39 -6.62 -19.18 -2.16
C LEU A 39 -7.84 -19.28 -1.25
N LEU A 40 -8.80 -20.15 -1.57
CA LEU A 40 -10.03 -20.33 -0.80
C LEU A 40 -9.87 -21.15 0.48
N THR A 41 -8.70 -21.75 0.73
CA THR A 41 -8.39 -22.50 1.96
C THR A 41 -7.47 -21.76 2.94
N LEU A 42 -7.10 -20.51 2.64
CA LEU A 42 -6.20 -19.72 3.48
C LEU A 42 -6.86 -19.09 4.72
N GLN A 43 -8.17 -19.27 4.88
CA GLN A 43 -8.92 -18.70 5.99
C GLN A 43 -8.95 -19.67 7.18
N SER A 44 -8.46 -19.23 8.33
CA SER A 44 -8.38 -20.04 9.56
C SER A 44 -8.91 -19.25 10.75
N PRO A 45 -10.26 -19.13 10.90
CA PRO A 45 -10.85 -18.43 12.02
C PRO A 45 -10.51 -19.12 13.34
N LYS A 46 -10.48 -18.36 14.42
CA LYS A 46 -10.21 -18.83 15.79
C LYS A 46 -11.47 -19.03 16.62
N THR A 47 -12.59 -18.51 16.14
CA THR A 47 -13.89 -18.59 16.78
C THR A 47 -14.94 -19.07 15.78
N ASP A 48 -16.12 -19.44 16.29
CA ASP A 48 -17.27 -19.87 15.48
C ASP A 48 -18.12 -18.69 14.97
N PHE A 49 -17.68 -17.44 15.16
CA PHE A 49 -18.41 -16.27 14.68
C PHE A 49 -18.19 -16.10 13.16
N PRO A 50 -19.26 -16.12 12.33
CA PRO A 50 -19.15 -15.98 10.88
C PRO A 50 -18.40 -14.73 10.42
N ASP A 51 -18.56 -13.62 11.13
CA ASP A 51 -17.93 -12.34 10.80
C ASP A 51 -16.40 -12.35 10.96
N GLU A 52 -15.83 -13.31 11.68
CA GLU A 52 -14.37 -13.49 11.72
C GLU A 52 -13.83 -13.86 10.32
N ASN A 53 -14.56 -14.66 9.54
CA ASN A 53 -14.18 -14.94 8.15
C ASN A 53 -14.24 -13.69 7.27
N ILE A 54 -15.26 -12.83 7.43
CA ILE A 54 -15.32 -11.54 6.72
C ILE A 54 -14.08 -10.71 7.05
N PHE A 55 -13.73 -10.62 8.32
CA PHE A 55 -12.53 -9.91 8.78
C PHE A 55 -11.24 -10.44 8.13
N ILE A 56 -11.04 -11.77 8.11
CA ILE A 56 -9.86 -12.42 7.54
C ILE A 56 -9.79 -12.16 6.04
N ILE A 57 -10.86 -12.47 5.30
CA ILE A 57 -10.91 -12.33 3.85
C ILE A 57 -10.68 -10.88 3.43
N TYR A 58 -11.33 -9.93 4.11
CA TYR A 58 -11.15 -8.51 3.83
C TYR A 58 -9.68 -8.07 3.98
N HIS A 59 -8.99 -8.53 5.02
CA HIS A 59 -7.57 -8.21 5.21
C HIS A 59 -6.68 -8.89 4.17
N GLN A 60 -7.00 -10.12 3.75
CA GLN A 60 -6.29 -10.79 2.65
C GLN A 60 -6.45 -10.04 1.33
N ILE A 61 -7.66 -9.59 1.00
CA ILE A 61 -7.93 -8.73 -0.18
C ILE A 61 -7.12 -7.42 -0.08
N THR A 62 -7.10 -6.80 1.09
CA THR A 62 -6.31 -5.58 1.33
C THR A 62 -4.82 -5.79 1.04
N GLU A 63 -4.25 -6.88 1.53
CA GLU A 63 -2.83 -7.22 1.29
C GLU A 63 -2.56 -7.55 -0.19
N LEU A 64 -3.51 -8.15 -0.93
CA LEU A 64 -3.39 -8.37 -2.37
C LEU A 64 -3.42 -7.05 -3.17
N TYR A 65 -4.25 -6.08 -2.79
CA TYR A 65 -4.20 -4.74 -3.38
C TYR A 65 -2.89 -4.00 -3.05
N PHE A 66 -2.36 -4.15 -1.83
CA PHE A 66 -1.04 -3.61 -1.52
C PHE A 66 0.05 -4.23 -2.39
N LYS A 67 -0.04 -5.52 -2.70
CA LYS A 67 0.86 -6.20 -3.63
C LYS A 67 0.78 -5.58 -5.03
N LEU A 68 -0.42 -5.32 -5.58
CA LEU A 68 -0.59 -4.63 -6.86
C LEU A 68 0.07 -3.24 -6.85
N ILE A 69 -0.15 -2.45 -5.81
CA ILE A 69 0.47 -1.13 -5.66
C ILE A 69 2.01 -1.24 -5.63
N ILE A 70 2.54 -2.21 -4.90
CA ILE A 70 3.98 -2.44 -4.80
C ILE A 70 4.56 -2.81 -6.17
N GLU A 71 3.89 -3.64 -6.97
CA GLU A 71 4.35 -4.00 -8.31
C GLU A 71 4.42 -2.78 -9.24
N GLU A 72 3.44 -1.86 -9.19
CA GLU A 72 3.52 -0.62 -9.95
C GLU A 72 4.67 0.28 -9.46
N LEU A 73 4.87 0.40 -8.14
CA LEU A 73 5.97 1.16 -7.55
C LEU A 73 7.34 0.57 -7.90
N LYS A 74 7.48 -0.75 -7.92
CA LYS A 74 8.70 -1.43 -8.36
C LYS A 74 9.01 -1.13 -9.83
N GLN A 75 7.98 -1.15 -10.69
CA GLN A 75 8.14 -0.82 -12.10
C GLN A 75 8.62 0.62 -12.28
N ILE A 76 8.03 1.59 -11.55
CA ILE A 76 8.51 2.98 -11.56
C ILE A 76 9.98 3.04 -11.10
N SER A 77 10.31 2.38 -9.99
CA SER A 77 11.67 2.34 -9.43
C SER A 77 12.70 1.80 -10.42
N ASN A 78 12.30 0.85 -11.24
CA ASN A 78 13.16 0.18 -12.23
C ASN A 78 13.03 0.75 -13.66
N ASN A 79 12.31 1.86 -13.86
CA ASN A 79 12.08 2.50 -15.17
C ASN A 79 11.30 1.61 -16.16
N GLY A 80 10.45 0.71 -15.65
CA GLY A 80 9.77 -0.31 -16.43
C GLY A 80 10.67 -1.51 -16.72
N LYS A 81 10.05 -2.61 -17.13
CA LYS A 81 10.74 -3.82 -17.57
C LYS A 81 10.89 -3.78 -19.09
N VAL A 82 12.10 -3.81 -19.58
CA VAL A 82 12.41 -3.80 -21.02
C VAL A 82 13.31 -4.99 -21.32
N ILE A 83 12.70 -6.05 -21.82
CA ILE A 83 13.42 -7.29 -22.16
C ILE A 83 13.87 -7.22 -23.62
N LYS A 84 15.15 -7.51 -23.87
CA LYS A 84 15.70 -7.77 -25.20
C LYS A 84 15.47 -9.21 -25.62
N ASP A 85 15.61 -9.48 -26.92
CA ASP A 85 15.49 -10.83 -27.50
C ASP A 85 16.40 -11.89 -26.83
N ASN A 86 17.53 -11.45 -26.27
CA ASN A 86 18.44 -12.29 -25.49
C ASN A 86 18.05 -12.42 -24.00
N GLY A 87 16.86 -11.99 -23.59
CA GLY A 87 16.35 -12.05 -22.22
C GLY A 87 16.93 -10.99 -21.26
N LYS A 88 17.80 -10.10 -21.73
CA LYS A 88 18.43 -9.08 -20.87
C LYS A 88 17.46 -7.93 -20.57
N ASP A 89 17.21 -7.65 -19.29
CA ASP A 89 16.43 -6.49 -18.86
C ASP A 89 17.27 -5.20 -18.96
N LEU A 90 16.79 -4.26 -19.75
CA LEU A 90 17.40 -2.93 -19.95
C LEU A 90 16.64 -1.80 -19.25
N GLY A 91 15.60 -2.09 -18.50
CA GLY A 91 14.79 -1.09 -17.79
C GLY A 91 15.65 -0.17 -16.92
N TRP A 92 16.67 -0.71 -16.27
CA TRP A 92 17.63 0.05 -15.46
C TRP A 92 18.42 1.11 -16.22
N ASN A 93 18.67 0.89 -17.50
CA ASN A 93 19.49 1.75 -18.37
C ASN A 93 18.66 2.77 -19.15
N LYS A 94 17.32 2.70 -19.07
CA LYS A 94 16.44 3.64 -19.74
C LYS A 94 15.99 4.74 -18.78
N LYS A 95 15.77 5.95 -19.33
CA LYS A 95 15.13 7.02 -18.55
C LYS A 95 13.64 6.73 -18.42
N LEU A 96 13.07 7.01 -17.25
CA LEU A 96 11.65 6.92 -17.01
C LEU A 96 10.92 7.93 -17.90
N SER A 97 9.95 7.47 -18.70
CA SER A 97 9.13 8.35 -19.53
C SER A 97 7.95 8.93 -18.72
N TYR A 98 7.50 10.10 -19.15
CA TYR A 98 6.31 10.74 -18.59
C TYR A 98 5.07 9.83 -18.67
N ASN A 99 4.77 9.31 -19.85
CA ASN A 99 3.57 8.47 -20.06
C ASN A 99 3.58 7.23 -19.16
N PHE A 100 4.73 6.58 -19.03
CA PHE A 100 4.84 5.41 -18.17
C PHE A 100 4.61 5.77 -16.69
N LEU A 101 5.23 6.85 -16.20
CA LEU A 101 5.02 7.31 -14.81
C LEU A 101 3.57 7.68 -14.55
N LYS A 102 2.95 8.42 -15.47
CA LYS A 102 1.54 8.81 -15.40
C LYS A 102 0.63 7.60 -15.30
N GLU A 103 0.75 6.65 -16.22
CA GLU A 103 -0.05 5.44 -16.25
C GLU A 103 0.06 4.63 -14.95
N ARG A 104 1.28 4.44 -14.43
CA ARG A 104 1.49 3.70 -13.17
C ARG A 104 0.86 4.42 -11.98
N LEU A 105 0.99 5.74 -11.90
CA LEU A 105 0.36 6.54 -10.85
C LEU A 105 -1.17 6.46 -10.91
N GLU A 106 -1.76 6.54 -12.10
CA GLU A 106 -3.20 6.40 -12.28
C GLU A 106 -3.71 5.03 -11.81
N ARG A 107 -2.96 3.94 -12.11
CA ARG A 107 -3.27 2.59 -11.61
C ARG A 107 -3.20 2.51 -10.09
N ILE A 108 -2.13 3.01 -9.48
CA ILE A 108 -1.96 3.05 -8.02
C ILE A 108 -3.13 3.80 -7.36
N ILE A 109 -3.50 4.97 -7.88
CA ILE A 109 -4.62 5.77 -7.37
C ILE A 109 -5.94 4.98 -7.49
N ARG A 110 -6.16 4.29 -8.60
CA ARG A 110 -7.34 3.44 -8.80
C ARG A 110 -7.41 2.33 -7.77
N TYR A 111 -6.31 1.61 -7.52
CA TYR A 111 -6.25 0.55 -6.50
C TYR A 111 -6.51 1.11 -5.10
N MET A 112 -5.94 2.26 -4.77
CA MET A 112 -6.19 2.92 -3.49
C MET A 112 -7.65 3.36 -3.33
N ASN A 113 -8.29 3.89 -4.37
CA ASN A 113 -9.70 4.28 -4.30
C ASN A 113 -10.63 3.06 -4.12
N ILE A 114 -10.34 1.93 -4.79
CA ILE A 114 -11.07 0.67 -4.55
C ILE A 114 -10.92 0.25 -3.09
N LEU A 115 -9.71 0.25 -2.54
CA LEU A 115 -9.47 -0.09 -1.15
C LEU A 115 -10.21 0.83 -0.18
N ILE A 116 -10.22 2.15 -0.44
CA ILE A 116 -10.93 3.12 0.41
C ILE A 116 -12.43 2.83 0.42
N ASN A 117 -13.02 2.55 -0.74
CA ASN A 117 -14.44 2.25 -0.87
C ASN A 117 -14.78 0.87 -0.29
N SER A 118 -13.87 -0.11 -0.40
CA SER A 118 -14.09 -1.47 0.12
C SER A 118 -14.23 -1.54 1.65
N PHE A 119 -13.88 -0.46 2.38
CA PHE A 119 -14.13 -0.40 3.82
C PHE A 119 -15.61 -0.56 4.21
N ASP A 120 -16.53 -0.38 3.27
CA ASP A 120 -17.95 -0.64 3.50
C ASP A 120 -18.21 -2.09 3.91
N VAL A 121 -17.39 -3.05 3.44
CA VAL A 121 -17.42 -4.44 3.92
C VAL A 121 -17.18 -4.52 5.42
N MET A 122 -16.26 -3.72 5.95
CA MET A 122 -15.95 -3.70 7.38
C MET A 122 -16.92 -2.82 8.19
N ILE A 123 -17.48 -1.79 7.58
CA ILE A 123 -18.31 -0.79 8.27
C ILE A 123 -19.77 -1.28 8.34
N GLU A 124 -20.31 -1.72 7.21
CA GLU A 124 -21.72 -2.11 7.09
C GLU A 124 -21.92 -3.63 6.96
N GLY A 125 -20.92 -4.36 6.49
CA GLY A 125 -20.97 -5.80 6.27
C GLY A 125 -20.68 -6.65 7.53
N MET A 126 -20.28 -6.04 8.65
CA MET A 126 -19.97 -6.77 9.89
C MET A 126 -20.89 -6.38 11.04
N ASN A 127 -21.25 -7.37 11.85
CA ASN A 127 -22.08 -7.20 13.04
C ASN A 127 -21.23 -6.73 14.24
N LYS A 128 -21.57 -5.58 14.83
CA LYS A 128 -20.81 -5.02 15.96
C LYS A 128 -20.75 -5.95 17.19
N PRO A 129 -21.82 -6.59 17.66
CA PRO A 129 -21.79 -7.57 18.72
C PRO A 129 -20.83 -8.74 18.47
N GLU A 130 -20.83 -9.32 17.27
CA GLU A 130 -19.90 -10.41 16.91
C GLU A 130 -18.47 -9.94 16.86
N PHE A 131 -18.19 -8.82 16.18
CA PHE A 131 -16.87 -8.21 16.18
C PHE A 131 -16.32 -8.00 17.59
N THR A 132 -17.14 -7.51 18.53
CA THR A 132 -16.73 -7.27 19.91
C THR A 132 -16.31 -8.56 20.60
N LYS A 133 -16.94 -9.69 20.28
CA LYS A 133 -16.63 -11.01 20.84
C LYS A 133 -15.37 -11.62 20.25
N PHE A 134 -15.30 -11.73 18.92
CA PHE A 134 -14.14 -12.41 18.30
C PHE A 134 -12.87 -11.56 18.27
N ARG A 135 -12.95 -10.21 18.36
CA ARG A 135 -11.77 -9.35 18.33
C ARG A 135 -10.69 -9.69 19.37
N MET A 136 -11.09 -10.31 20.47
CA MET A 136 -10.14 -10.71 21.50
C MET A 136 -9.27 -11.87 21.06
N SER A 137 -9.74 -12.72 20.13
CA SER A 137 -8.94 -13.78 19.52
C SER A 137 -7.85 -13.25 18.58
N LEU A 138 -8.01 -12.01 18.10
CA LEU A 138 -7.04 -11.35 17.21
C LEU A 138 -5.80 -10.83 17.96
N LEU A 139 -5.85 -10.75 19.29
CA LEU A 139 -4.72 -10.28 20.09
C LEU A 139 -3.50 -11.22 19.92
N PRO A 140 -2.29 -10.67 19.80
CA PRO A 140 -1.92 -9.25 19.76
C PRO A 140 -1.80 -8.69 18.32
N GLY A 141 -2.46 -9.28 17.32
CA GLY A 141 -2.41 -8.85 15.92
C GLY A 141 -2.90 -7.42 15.71
N SER A 142 -2.31 -6.73 14.76
CA SER A 142 -2.68 -5.36 14.41
C SER A 142 -2.34 -5.06 12.95
N GLY A 143 -3.19 -4.31 12.26
CA GLY A 143 -2.93 -3.80 10.91
C GLY A 143 -1.63 -2.97 10.80
N PHE A 144 -1.13 -2.45 11.92
CA PHE A 144 0.21 -1.89 12.02
C PHE A 144 1.30 -2.84 11.49
N GLN A 145 1.11 -4.15 11.63
CA GLN A 145 2.07 -5.19 11.25
C GLN A 145 2.07 -5.53 9.75
N SER A 146 1.31 -4.83 8.90
CA SER A 146 1.42 -4.99 7.46
C SER A 146 2.77 -4.49 6.95
N ALA A 147 3.66 -5.42 6.60
CA ALA A 147 4.96 -5.10 6.00
C ALA A 147 4.79 -4.52 4.59
N GLN A 148 3.76 -4.93 3.85
CA GLN A 148 3.48 -4.40 2.52
C GLN A 148 3.12 -2.90 2.57
N PHE A 149 2.31 -2.47 3.55
CA PHE A 149 2.04 -1.04 3.70
C PHE A 149 3.32 -0.24 4.01
N ARG A 150 4.24 -0.78 4.83
CA ARG A 150 5.56 -0.17 5.08
C ARG A 150 6.42 -0.13 3.81
N THR A 151 6.34 -1.18 3.00
CA THR A 151 7.00 -1.23 1.68
C THR A 151 6.48 -0.14 0.74
N ILE A 152 5.15 0.07 0.67
CA ILE A 152 4.55 1.17 -0.10
C ILE A 152 5.10 2.52 0.36
N GLU A 153 5.15 2.78 1.66
CA GLU A 153 5.70 4.03 2.20
C GLU A 153 7.16 4.26 1.77
N ILE A 154 8.00 3.22 1.87
CA ILE A 154 9.42 3.28 1.53
C ILE A 154 9.64 3.52 0.02
N TYR A 155 8.85 2.87 -0.84
CA TYR A 155 8.91 3.12 -2.28
C TYR A 155 8.37 4.50 -2.69
N SER A 156 7.50 5.10 -1.89
CA SER A 156 6.82 6.35 -2.24
C SER A 156 7.69 7.59 -2.00
N THR A 157 8.44 7.63 -0.91
CA THR A 157 9.05 8.87 -0.43
C THR A 157 10.43 8.67 0.18
N PRO A 158 11.31 9.68 0.19
CA PRO A 158 12.57 9.62 0.90
C PRO A 158 12.39 9.33 2.40
N PHE A 159 13.28 8.53 2.97
CA PHE A 159 13.22 8.11 4.38
C PHE A 159 13.06 9.28 5.36
N LYS A 160 13.63 10.46 5.06
CA LYS A 160 13.48 11.66 5.91
C LYS A 160 12.01 11.99 6.23
N ASN A 161 11.08 11.72 5.30
CA ASN A 161 9.66 12.01 5.44
C ASN A 161 8.93 10.95 6.29
N LEU A 162 9.52 9.77 6.45
CA LEU A 162 9.04 8.66 7.27
C LEU A 162 9.73 8.60 8.65
N SER A 163 10.76 9.42 8.86
CA SER A 163 11.54 9.42 10.08
C SER A 163 10.90 10.26 11.19
N LEU A 164 11.02 9.79 12.43
CA LEU A 164 10.69 10.56 13.64
C LEU A 164 11.51 11.86 13.72
N ASN A 165 12.79 11.79 13.34
CA ASN A 165 13.68 12.95 13.30
C ASN A 165 13.95 13.35 11.84
N LYS A 166 13.08 14.22 11.32
CA LYS A 166 13.17 14.70 9.93
C LYS A 166 14.45 15.51 9.64
N LYS A 167 15.06 16.14 10.65
CA LYS A 167 16.27 16.97 10.46
C LYS A 167 17.55 16.13 10.38
N LYS A 168 17.64 15.04 11.14
CA LYS A 168 18.80 14.14 11.17
C LYS A 168 18.33 12.68 11.16
N PRO A 169 17.84 12.16 10.04
CA PRO A 169 17.41 10.78 9.94
C PRO A 169 18.64 9.86 10.08
N LYS A 170 18.67 9.02 11.10
CA LYS A 170 19.76 8.06 11.32
C LYS A 170 19.50 6.79 10.52
N LEU A 171 20.46 6.43 9.66
CA LEU A 171 20.48 5.17 8.89
C LEU A 171 21.38 4.10 9.54
N THR A 172 21.83 4.35 10.79
CA THR A 172 22.75 3.48 11.55
C THR A 172 22.11 3.02 12.85
N GLY A 173 22.54 1.89 13.38
CA GLY A 173 22.00 1.27 14.59
C GLY A 173 20.63 0.63 14.35
N ASN A 174 19.74 0.68 15.32
CA ASN A 174 18.34 0.20 15.20
C ASN A 174 17.52 1.13 14.29
N PHE A 175 17.87 1.15 13.00
CA PHE A 175 17.28 1.99 11.96
C PHE A 175 15.76 1.95 11.96
N ILE A 176 15.17 0.76 12.18
CA ILE A 176 13.73 0.56 12.19
C ILE A 176 13.01 1.38 13.28
N ASP A 177 13.69 1.69 14.39
CA ASP A 177 13.15 2.52 15.48
C ASP A 177 13.03 3.99 15.07
N SER A 178 13.72 4.40 14.02
CA SER A 178 13.68 5.76 13.50
C SER A 178 12.43 6.07 12.68
N PHE A 179 11.66 5.05 12.27
CA PHE A 179 10.41 5.27 11.55
C PHE A 179 9.31 5.81 12.47
N TYR A 180 8.45 6.67 11.94
CA TYR A 180 7.38 7.34 12.67
C TYR A 180 6.41 6.38 13.38
N TRP A 181 6.17 5.20 12.79
CA TRP A 181 5.22 4.21 13.34
C TRP A 181 5.75 3.52 14.60
N SER A 182 7.05 3.48 14.83
CA SER A 182 7.62 2.92 16.06
C SER A 182 7.16 3.66 17.30
N LYS A 183 6.96 4.98 17.21
CA LYS A 183 6.48 5.80 18.34
C LYS A 183 5.08 5.41 18.81
N GLY A 184 4.18 5.04 17.89
CA GLY A 184 2.81 4.65 18.22
C GLY A 184 2.71 3.32 18.94
N ALA A 185 3.71 2.46 18.80
CA ALA A 185 3.80 1.13 19.38
C ALA A 185 4.84 1.02 20.50
N THR A 186 5.16 2.15 21.15
CA THR A 186 6.04 2.22 22.33
C THR A 186 5.24 2.84 23.48
N GLU A 187 5.30 2.22 24.64
CA GLU A 187 4.66 2.72 25.86
C GLU A 187 5.29 4.05 26.28
N LYS A 188 4.46 5.03 26.62
CA LYS A 188 4.94 6.37 26.92
C LYS A 188 5.71 6.46 28.23
N ASP A 189 5.25 5.75 29.24
CA ASP A 189 5.74 5.90 30.60
C ASP A 189 6.99 5.06 30.85
N SER A 190 7.09 3.87 30.25
CA SER A 190 8.22 2.96 30.43
C SER A 190 9.22 2.99 29.28
N GLY A 191 8.86 3.58 28.13
CA GLY A 191 9.66 3.51 26.90
C GLY A 191 9.75 2.10 26.30
N LYS A 192 9.03 1.11 26.83
CA LYS A 192 9.05 -0.27 26.36
C LYS A 192 8.28 -0.41 25.05
N LYS A 193 8.84 -1.17 24.13
CA LYS A 193 8.16 -1.56 22.89
C LYS A 193 7.02 -2.51 23.18
N THR A 194 5.90 -2.35 22.51
CA THR A 194 4.82 -3.33 22.57
C THR A 194 5.28 -4.66 22.00
N TYR A 195 4.66 -5.76 22.44
CA TYR A 195 4.94 -7.10 21.90
C TYR A 195 4.80 -7.14 20.36
N THR A 196 3.75 -6.53 19.83
CA THR A 196 3.50 -6.41 18.37
C THR A 196 4.64 -5.73 17.62
N LEU A 197 5.19 -4.64 18.16
CA LEU A 197 6.33 -3.96 17.56
C LEU A 197 7.59 -4.84 17.59
N THR A 198 7.83 -5.49 18.70
CA THR A 198 9.00 -6.39 18.86
C THR A 198 8.95 -7.54 17.85
N GLN A 199 7.79 -8.20 17.70
CA GLN A 199 7.62 -9.29 16.74
C GLN A 199 7.73 -8.79 15.29
N PHE A 200 7.12 -7.64 14.97
CA PHE A 200 7.25 -7.03 13.66
C PHE A 200 8.71 -6.73 13.31
N GLN A 201 9.45 -6.12 14.23
CA GLN A 201 10.85 -5.80 14.04
C GLN A 201 11.71 -7.06 13.86
N LYS A 202 11.49 -8.09 14.67
CA LYS A 202 12.20 -9.37 14.54
C LYS A 202 12.03 -9.98 13.14
N LYS A 203 10.82 -9.89 12.58
CA LYS A 203 10.50 -10.50 11.27
C LYS A 203 10.98 -9.66 10.08
N TYR A 204 10.78 -8.33 10.11
CA TYR A 204 10.88 -7.50 8.92
C TYR A 204 11.98 -6.43 8.94
N SER A 205 12.73 -6.24 10.06
CA SER A 205 13.74 -5.16 10.15
C SER A 205 14.81 -5.25 9.09
N SER A 206 15.33 -6.44 8.83
CA SER A 206 16.40 -6.65 7.85
C SER A 206 15.92 -6.28 6.44
N GLU A 207 14.77 -6.79 6.05
CA GLU A 207 14.16 -6.58 4.74
C GLU A 207 13.85 -5.09 4.49
N LEU A 208 13.13 -4.43 5.42
CA LEU A 208 12.74 -3.03 5.29
C LEU A 208 13.95 -2.08 5.31
N THR A 209 14.99 -2.44 6.08
CA THR A 209 16.25 -1.68 6.11
C THR A 209 16.99 -1.79 4.77
N SER A 210 17.10 -3.00 4.24
CA SER A 210 17.72 -3.25 2.94
C SER A 210 16.95 -2.54 1.82
N LEU A 211 15.63 -2.66 1.82
CA LEU A 211 14.77 -1.98 0.87
C LEU A 211 14.98 -0.45 0.89
N THR A 212 14.99 0.15 2.08
CA THR A 212 15.21 1.60 2.23
C THR A 212 16.53 2.07 1.63
N LYS A 213 17.59 1.26 1.78
CA LYS A 213 18.91 1.55 1.17
C LYS A 213 18.85 1.42 -0.35
N ILE A 214 18.25 0.34 -0.86
CA ILE A 214 18.13 0.05 -2.29
C ILE A 214 17.36 1.17 -3.02
N VAL A 215 16.22 1.62 -2.45
CA VAL A 215 15.35 2.59 -3.11
C VAL A 215 15.68 4.04 -2.78
N LYS A 216 16.74 4.32 -2.04
CA LYS A 216 17.11 5.66 -1.57
C LYS A 216 17.02 6.72 -2.68
N ASN A 217 17.57 6.40 -3.87
CA ASN A 217 17.59 7.28 -5.04
C ASN A 217 16.60 6.83 -6.14
N LYS A 218 15.68 5.90 -5.84
CA LYS A 218 14.78 5.27 -6.81
C LYS A 218 13.33 5.22 -6.33
N ASN A 219 13.02 5.80 -5.17
CA ASN A 219 11.63 5.93 -4.73
C ASN A 219 10.86 6.84 -5.69
N LEU A 220 9.54 6.81 -5.62
CA LEU A 220 8.66 7.54 -6.53
C LEU A 220 9.01 9.04 -6.62
N TRP A 221 9.33 9.69 -5.48
CA TRP A 221 9.72 11.09 -5.47
C TRP A 221 11.02 11.36 -6.23
N GLU A 222 12.04 10.53 -6.01
CA GLU A 222 13.32 10.66 -6.72
C GLU A 222 13.15 10.37 -8.23
N LYS A 223 12.30 9.42 -8.59
CA LYS A 223 11.98 9.12 -10.00
C LYS A 223 11.22 10.26 -10.67
N PHE A 224 10.25 10.87 -9.99
CA PHE A 224 9.57 12.05 -10.50
C PHE A 224 10.53 13.20 -10.80
N LYS A 225 11.52 13.44 -9.95
CA LYS A 225 12.54 14.48 -10.22
C LYS A 225 13.41 14.19 -11.43
N GLN A 226 13.60 12.92 -11.76
CA GLN A 226 14.44 12.47 -12.87
C GLN A 226 13.68 12.35 -14.20
N VAL A 227 12.35 12.35 -14.18
CA VAL A 227 11.54 12.17 -15.39
C VAL A 227 11.74 13.33 -16.35
N GLN A 228 11.94 12.99 -17.64
CA GLN A 228 11.97 13.97 -18.71
C GLN A 228 10.54 14.32 -19.13
N ALA A 229 10.12 15.51 -18.81
CA ALA A 229 8.76 15.98 -19.06
C ALA A 229 8.74 17.51 -19.21
N SER A 230 7.85 18.02 -20.04
CA SER A 230 7.55 19.45 -20.17
C SER A 230 6.96 20.03 -18.86
N ASN A 231 6.89 21.34 -18.77
CA ASN A 231 6.31 21.99 -17.59
C ASN A 231 4.84 21.63 -17.36
N ASN A 232 4.06 21.44 -18.43
CA ASN A 232 2.67 21.05 -18.32
C ASN A 232 2.52 19.59 -17.85
N GLU A 233 3.30 18.67 -18.41
CA GLU A 233 3.34 17.28 -17.98
C GLU A 233 3.77 17.15 -16.51
N LYS A 234 4.77 17.93 -16.08
CA LYS A 234 5.18 17.98 -14.66
C LYS A 234 4.04 18.44 -13.74
N LYS A 235 3.27 19.46 -14.15
CA LYS A 235 2.09 19.90 -13.38
C LYS A 235 1.04 18.79 -13.26
N GLU A 236 0.84 18.02 -14.33
CA GLU A 236 -0.09 16.89 -14.32
C GLU A 236 0.37 15.78 -13.36
N ILE A 237 1.65 15.40 -13.42
CA ILE A 237 2.20 14.44 -12.45
C ILE A 237 2.09 14.95 -11.01
N ILE A 238 2.35 16.23 -10.76
CA ILE A 238 2.19 16.83 -9.41
C ILE A 238 0.75 16.68 -8.92
N LYS A 239 -0.24 16.85 -9.78
CA LYS A 239 -1.65 16.64 -9.43
C LYS A 239 -1.91 15.18 -9.02
N LEU A 240 -1.40 14.23 -9.78
CA LEU A 240 -1.50 12.80 -9.45
C LEU A 240 -0.76 12.44 -8.15
N LEU A 241 0.44 12.98 -7.93
CA LEU A 241 1.19 12.77 -6.69
C LEU A 241 0.44 13.33 -5.46
N LYS A 242 -0.19 14.51 -5.59
CA LYS A 242 -1.07 15.05 -4.54
C LYS A 242 -2.26 14.14 -4.26
N GLU A 243 -2.92 13.65 -5.30
CA GLU A 243 -4.04 12.72 -5.15
C GLU A 243 -3.61 11.41 -4.49
N TYR A 244 -2.51 10.82 -4.92
CA TYR A 244 -1.95 9.62 -4.30
C TYR A 244 -1.61 9.83 -2.82
N ASP A 245 -0.93 10.91 -2.48
CA ASP A 245 -0.59 11.26 -1.11
C ASP A 245 -1.85 11.38 -0.22
N LEU A 246 -2.90 12.04 -0.74
CA LEU A 246 -4.20 12.11 -0.06
C LEU A 246 -4.86 10.74 0.08
N CYS A 247 -4.83 9.90 -0.95
CA CYS A 247 -5.43 8.57 -0.89
C CYS A 247 -4.78 7.74 0.23
N VAL A 248 -3.45 7.67 0.30
CA VAL A 248 -2.73 6.83 1.27
C VAL A 248 -2.76 7.45 2.68
N ASN A 249 -2.44 8.74 2.79
CA ASN A 249 -2.15 9.36 4.08
C ASN A 249 -3.35 10.05 4.73
N VAL A 250 -4.44 10.25 4.01
CA VAL A 250 -5.66 10.85 4.54
C VAL A 250 -6.86 9.94 4.36
N LYS A 251 -7.31 9.69 3.12
CA LYS A 251 -8.58 8.99 2.83
C LYS A 251 -8.58 7.55 3.39
N TRP A 252 -7.51 6.77 3.13
CA TRP A 252 -7.36 5.40 3.66
C TRP A 252 -7.40 5.37 5.19
N LYS A 253 -6.65 6.26 5.84
CA LYS A 253 -6.62 6.34 7.31
C LYS A 253 -7.95 6.78 7.90
N LEU A 254 -8.70 7.65 7.20
CA LEU A 254 -10.05 8.04 7.61
C LEU A 254 -11.05 6.90 7.45
N ALA A 255 -11.00 6.13 6.37
CA ALA A 255 -11.86 4.96 6.20
C ALA A 255 -11.60 3.93 7.31
N HIS A 256 -10.33 3.67 7.62
CA HIS A 256 -9.96 2.83 8.77
C HIS A 256 -10.47 3.39 10.10
N PHE A 257 -10.35 4.70 10.30
CA PHE A 257 -10.87 5.35 11.51
C PHE A 257 -12.40 5.23 11.62
N LYS A 258 -13.14 5.38 10.50
CA LYS A 258 -14.60 5.17 10.47
C LYS A 258 -14.98 3.76 10.91
N SER A 259 -14.30 2.74 10.38
CA SER A 259 -14.52 1.34 10.80
C SER A 259 -14.28 1.17 12.30
N ALA A 260 -13.19 1.73 12.84
CA ALA A 260 -12.93 1.70 14.27
C ALA A 260 -14.01 2.42 15.09
N VAL A 261 -14.50 3.57 14.62
CA VAL A 261 -15.60 4.31 15.28
C VAL A 261 -16.87 3.46 15.31
N LYS A 262 -17.26 2.84 14.19
CA LYS A 262 -18.45 1.99 14.08
C LYS A 262 -18.45 0.88 15.13
N HIS A 263 -17.32 0.18 15.26
CA HIS A 263 -17.25 -1.02 16.10
C HIS A 263 -16.83 -0.76 17.55
N LEU A 264 -16.03 0.29 17.82
CA LEU A 264 -15.44 0.51 19.15
C LEU A 264 -16.04 1.70 19.92
N LYS A 265 -16.74 2.63 19.25
CA LYS A 265 -17.38 3.77 19.93
C LYS A 265 -18.48 3.27 20.86
N ASN A 266 -18.52 3.81 22.06
CA ASN A 266 -19.46 3.46 23.14
C ASN A 266 -19.34 2.04 23.71
N SER A 267 -18.23 1.34 23.41
CA SER A 267 -17.96 0.01 23.97
C SER A 267 -17.09 0.04 25.24
N GLY A 268 -16.68 1.23 25.70
CA GLY A 268 -15.67 1.37 26.77
C GLY A 268 -14.25 0.97 26.37
N ILE A 269 -14.05 0.54 25.11
CA ILE A 269 -12.77 0.02 24.60
C ILE A 269 -11.89 1.18 24.13
N ILE A 270 -10.80 1.43 24.84
CA ILE A 270 -9.83 2.47 24.51
C ILE A 270 -8.67 1.91 23.69
N LYS A 271 -8.30 0.64 23.92
CA LYS A 271 -7.16 0.00 23.22
C LYS A 271 -7.62 -0.81 22.01
N ALA A 272 -6.97 -0.59 20.88
CA ALA A 272 -7.07 -1.47 19.71
C ALA A 272 -6.46 -2.86 20.01
N THR A 273 -6.68 -3.85 19.15
CA THR A 273 -6.12 -5.21 19.30
C THR A 273 -4.60 -5.23 19.42
N GLY A 274 -3.90 -4.28 18.80
CA GLY A 274 -2.44 -4.10 18.94
C GLY A 274 -1.99 -3.35 20.20
N GLY A 275 -2.88 -3.07 21.16
CA GLY A 275 -2.56 -2.38 22.41
C GLY A 275 -2.47 -0.85 22.33
N THR A 276 -2.66 -0.25 21.16
CA THR A 276 -2.58 1.20 20.96
C THR A 276 -3.92 1.90 21.18
N ASN A 277 -3.90 3.16 21.64
CA ASN A 277 -5.11 3.98 21.74
C ASN A 277 -5.57 4.40 20.34
N TRP A 278 -6.64 3.76 19.83
CA TRP A 278 -7.14 3.98 18.48
C TRP A 278 -7.66 5.41 18.25
N GLN A 279 -8.28 6.03 19.26
CA GLN A 279 -8.80 7.40 19.16
C GLN A 279 -7.70 8.42 18.93
N LYS A 280 -6.50 8.13 19.44
CA LYS A 280 -5.35 9.02 19.36
C LYS A 280 -4.47 8.77 18.14
N TYR A 281 -4.33 7.51 17.72
CA TYR A 281 -3.34 7.15 16.70
C TYR A 281 -3.91 6.88 15.31
N LEU A 282 -5.21 6.56 15.16
CA LEU A 282 -5.80 6.35 13.84
C LEU A 282 -6.09 7.63 13.05
N PRO A 283 -6.58 8.75 13.65
CA PRO A 283 -6.90 9.93 12.86
C PRO A 283 -5.66 10.51 12.17
N PRO A 284 -5.74 10.83 10.86
CA PRO A 284 -4.60 11.32 10.07
C PRO A 284 -3.95 12.57 10.64
N ARG A 285 -4.72 13.43 11.32
CA ARG A 285 -4.22 14.67 11.94
C ARG A 285 -3.12 14.45 12.99
N PHE A 286 -3.07 13.28 13.60
CA PHE A 286 -2.07 12.99 14.64
C PHE A 286 -0.79 12.39 14.08
N GLN A 287 -0.87 11.65 12.99
CA GLN A 287 0.31 11.05 12.36
C GLN A 287 1.01 11.99 11.36
N LYS A 288 0.28 12.90 10.71
CA LYS A 288 0.78 13.92 9.77
C LYS A 288 1.89 13.43 8.83
N ILE A 289 1.70 12.27 8.23
CA ILE A 289 2.61 11.78 7.21
C ILE A 289 2.22 12.40 5.88
N ILE A 290 3.20 13.00 5.22
CA ILE A 290 3.09 13.61 3.90
C ILE A 290 4.24 13.04 3.08
N PHE A 291 3.94 12.36 1.97
CA PHE A 291 4.96 11.73 1.15
C PHE A 291 5.78 12.75 0.37
N PHE A 292 5.13 13.81 -0.12
CA PHE A 292 5.73 14.80 -0.99
C PHE A 292 5.57 16.21 -0.43
N PRO A 293 6.20 16.54 0.72
CA PRO A 293 5.99 17.83 1.38
C PRO A 293 6.38 19.04 0.51
N GLU A 294 7.21 18.84 -0.50
CA GLU A 294 7.68 19.89 -1.40
C GLU A 294 6.60 20.42 -2.37
N ILE A 295 5.56 19.61 -2.66
CA ILE A 295 4.47 20.03 -3.57
C ILE A 295 3.23 20.58 -2.85
N TRP A 296 3.25 20.61 -1.51
CA TRP A 296 2.17 21.12 -0.68
C TRP A 296 2.53 22.49 -0.10
N THR A 297 1.58 23.43 -0.14
CA THR A 297 1.73 24.74 0.49
C THR A 297 1.75 24.61 2.03
N GLU A 298 2.31 25.58 2.73
CA GLU A 298 2.32 25.58 4.19
C GLU A 298 0.91 25.60 4.80
N LYS A 299 -0.06 26.24 4.12
CA LYS A 299 -1.47 26.20 4.52
C LYS A 299 -2.04 24.79 4.43
N GLU A 300 -1.87 24.10 3.29
CA GLU A 300 -2.32 22.72 3.09
C GLU A 300 -1.68 21.76 4.12
N LYS A 301 -0.39 21.93 4.43
CA LYS A 301 0.30 21.15 5.45
C LYS A 301 -0.23 21.39 6.86
N LYS A 302 -0.57 22.64 7.21
CA LYS A 302 -1.17 22.97 8.51
C LYS A 302 -2.56 22.34 8.66
N GLU A 303 -3.35 22.35 7.60
CA GLU A 303 -4.71 21.78 7.56
C GLU A 303 -4.75 20.27 7.31
N TRP A 304 -3.59 19.61 7.19
CA TRP A 304 -3.47 18.18 6.84
C TRP A 304 -4.31 17.28 7.75
N GLY A 305 -5.31 16.63 7.17
CA GLY A 305 -6.20 15.71 7.88
C GLY A 305 -7.22 16.37 8.82
N ILE A 306 -7.28 17.71 8.91
CA ILE A 306 -8.21 18.44 9.80
C ILE A 306 -9.55 18.74 9.10
N SER A 307 -9.50 19.29 7.89
CA SER A 307 -10.69 19.65 7.12
C SER A 307 -11.59 18.48 6.75
N TRP A 308 -11.02 17.28 6.69
CA TRP A 308 -11.70 16.03 6.35
C TRP A 308 -12.51 15.44 7.50
N LEU A 309 -12.12 15.73 8.76
CA LEU A 309 -12.86 15.29 9.96
C LEU A 309 -14.15 16.07 10.19
N LYS A 310 -14.27 17.29 9.63
CA LYS A 310 -15.49 18.09 9.74
C LYS A 310 -16.63 17.58 8.83
N LYS A 311 -16.32 16.66 7.92
CA LYS A 311 -17.28 16.02 6.99
C LYS A 311 -17.72 14.62 7.44
N LEU A 312 -17.27 14.17 8.60
CA LEU A 312 -17.63 12.93 9.28
C LEU A 312 -18.53 13.22 10.49
#